data_709c9fc898d47174715c78c505482ae4
#
_entry.id   709c9fc898d47174715c78c505482ae4
#
_cell.length_a   1.000
_cell.length_b   1.000
_cell.length_c   1.000
_cell.angle_alpha   90.00
_cell.angle_beta   90.00
_cell.angle_gamma   90.00
#
_symmetry.space_group_name_H-M   'P 1'
#
loop_
_entity.id
_entity.type
_entity.pdbx_description
1 polymer ?
#
loop_
_entity_poly.entity_id
_entity_poly.type
_entity_poly.pdbx_seq_one_letter_code
_entity_poly.pdbx_strand_id
1 'polypeptide(L)'
;LPLRSIRVVEATFSDNRNCIGERQGNRFRPAGVFEGFVTVDDAMGANINVPPIMSNLCSILAGEISAPSGMPPLCQRPRDEWPSKPDSICEASGCRANVEGMPQVCNPTTNCNAWRLSAQFAAVGIDIRD
;
A
#
# COMPACT_ATOMS: atom_id res chain seq x y z
N LEU A 1 4.65 5.65 -7.54
CA LEU A 1 4.33 5.29 -6.17
C LEU A 1 5.53 4.60 -5.53
N PRO A 2 6.08 5.16 -4.45
CA PRO A 2 7.29 4.62 -3.83
C PRO A 2 7.01 3.36 -2.99
N LEU A 3 6.81 2.24 -3.65
CA LEU A 3 6.60 0.95 -3.00
C LEU A 3 7.92 0.23 -2.76
N ARG A 4 8.07 -0.34 -1.57
CA ARG A 4 9.23 -1.15 -1.19
C ARG A 4 8.81 -2.58 -0.92
N SER A 5 9.72 -3.51 -1.13
CA SER A 5 9.53 -4.95 -0.83
C SER A 5 8.22 -5.49 -1.43
N ILE A 6 7.98 -5.19 -2.69
CA ILE A 6 6.79 -5.67 -3.39
C ILE A 6 6.92 -7.18 -3.61
N ARG A 7 5.87 -7.90 -3.27
CA ARG A 7 5.81 -9.34 -3.52
C ARG A 7 4.40 -9.77 -3.89
N VAL A 8 4.30 -10.85 -4.65
CA VAL A 8 3.06 -11.53 -4.93
C VAL A 8 2.79 -12.50 -3.79
N VAL A 9 1.70 -12.30 -3.08
CA VAL A 9 1.33 -13.13 -1.93
C VAL A 9 0.52 -14.34 -2.39
N GLU A 10 -0.32 -14.12 -3.39
CA GLU A 10 -1.20 -15.15 -3.93
C GLU A 10 -1.38 -14.93 -5.42
N ALA A 11 -1.34 -15.99 -6.21
CA ALA A 11 -1.60 -15.90 -7.65
C ALA A 11 -2.29 -17.17 -8.14
N THR A 12 -3.32 -16.98 -8.98
CA THR A 12 -4.03 -18.04 -9.66
C THR A 12 -3.88 -17.86 -11.16
N PHE A 13 -3.48 -18.93 -11.86
CA PHE A 13 -3.33 -18.89 -13.31
C PHE A 13 -4.63 -19.35 -13.99
N SER A 14 -4.88 -18.82 -15.18
CA SER A 14 -5.93 -19.33 -16.06
C SER A 14 -5.60 -20.76 -16.53
N ASP A 15 -6.60 -21.48 -17.02
CA ASP A 15 -6.45 -22.88 -17.47
C ASP A 15 -5.34 -23.05 -18.52
N ASN A 16 -5.16 -22.08 -19.39
CA ASN A 16 -4.12 -22.11 -20.41
C ASN A 16 -2.79 -21.52 -19.95
N ARG A 17 -2.72 -21.06 -18.69
CA ARG A 17 -1.54 -20.46 -18.05
C ARG A 17 -0.99 -19.19 -18.72
N ASN A 18 -1.76 -18.57 -19.61
CA ASN A 18 -1.37 -17.33 -20.26
C ASN A 18 -1.77 -16.09 -19.48
N CYS A 19 -2.65 -16.26 -18.49
CA CYS A 19 -3.16 -15.14 -17.71
C CYS A 19 -3.07 -15.44 -16.24
N ILE A 20 -2.87 -14.39 -15.47
CA ILE A 20 -3.06 -14.44 -14.03
C ILE A 20 -4.49 -13.93 -13.80
N GLY A 21 -5.36 -14.85 -13.33
CA GLY A 21 -6.77 -14.56 -13.21
C GLY A 21 -7.60 -15.19 -14.30
N GLU A 22 -8.87 -15.12 -14.11
CA GLU A 22 -9.84 -15.70 -15.01
C GLU A 22 -10.83 -14.63 -15.47
N ARG A 23 -11.04 -14.58 -16.77
CA ARG A 23 -12.06 -13.71 -17.35
C ARG A 23 -13.42 -14.38 -17.26
N GLN A 24 -14.35 -13.72 -16.58
CA GLN A 24 -15.75 -14.15 -16.53
C GLN A 24 -16.60 -13.08 -17.22
N GLY A 25 -17.01 -13.35 -18.47
CA GLY A 25 -17.76 -12.39 -19.26
C GLY A 25 -16.95 -11.12 -19.51
N ASN A 26 -17.47 -9.97 -19.08
CA ASN A 26 -16.81 -8.68 -19.21
C ASN A 26 -15.94 -8.29 -18.01
N ARG A 27 -15.75 -9.20 -17.05
CA ARG A 27 -15.01 -8.93 -15.82
C ARG A 27 -13.87 -9.93 -15.66
N PHE A 28 -12.77 -9.44 -15.10
CA PHE A 28 -11.72 -10.32 -14.62
C PHE A 28 -11.98 -10.68 -13.17
N ARG A 29 -11.93 -11.98 -12.88
CA ARG A 29 -11.90 -12.45 -11.52
C ARG A 29 -10.53 -12.11 -10.94
N PRO A 30 -10.46 -11.52 -9.71
CA PRO A 30 -9.17 -11.26 -9.09
C PRO A 30 -8.33 -12.53 -9.03
N ALA A 31 -7.12 -12.43 -9.52
CA ALA A 31 -6.25 -13.58 -9.71
C ALA A 31 -5.20 -13.74 -8.65
N GLY A 32 -4.96 -12.71 -7.89
CA GLY A 32 -3.92 -12.74 -6.90
C GLY A 32 -3.91 -11.49 -6.04
N VAL A 33 -3.05 -11.53 -5.07
CA VAL A 33 -2.81 -10.42 -4.15
C VAL A 33 -1.33 -10.11 -4.18
N PHE A 34 -0.99 -8.85 -4.39
CA PHE A 34 0.37 -8.38 -4.13
C PHE A 34 0.38 -7.45 -2.94
N GLU A 35 1.48 -7.42 -2.25
CA GLU A 35 1.69 -6.48 -1.17
C GLU A 35 2.99 -5.70 -1.38
N GLY A 36 3.03 -4.52 -0.81
CA GLY A 36 4.20 -3.67 -0.79
C GLY A 36 4.16 -2.76 0.41
N PHE A 37 5.25 -2.07 0.65
CA PHE A 37 5.39 -1.19 1.80
C PHE A 37 5.70 0.22 1.32
N VAL A 38 5.08 1.19 1.97
CA VAL A 38 5.39 2.61 1.77
C VAL A 38 5.87 3.15 3.10
N THR A 39 7.09 3.69 3.11
CA THR A 39 7.60 4.33 4.32
C THR A 39 6.95 5.70 4.53
N VAL A 40 6.89 6.12 5.79
CA VAL A 40 6.40 7.46 6.13
C VAL A 40 7.22 8.53 5.39
N ASP A 41 8.54 8.39 5.37
CA ASP A 41 9.42 9.34 4.70
C ASP A 41 9.17 9.43 3.20
N ASP A 42 9.04 8.30 2.52
CA ASP A 42 8.73 8.29 1.08
C ASP A 42 7.34 8.87 0.81
N ALA A 43 6.37 8.58 1.66
CA ALA A 43 5.02 9.12 1.53
C ALA A 43 4.98 10.63 1.76
N MET A 44 5.79 11.15 2.68
CA MET A 44 5.91 12.59 2.92
C MET A 44 6.51 13.33 1.72
N GLY A 45 7.35 12.66 0.93
CA GLY A 45 7.91 13.21 -0.30
C GLY A 45 7.00 13.11 -1.52
N ALA A 46 5.87 12.44 -1.42
CA ALA A 46 4.98 12.19 -2.55
C ALA A 46 3.70 13.03 -2.45
N ASN A 47 3.53 13.98 -3.36
CA ASN A 47 2.33 14.80 -3.44
C ASN A 47 1.42 14.26 -4.54
N ILE A 48 0.12 14.21 -4.24
CA ILE A 48 -0.90 13.79 -5.19
C ILE A 48 -1.66 15.03 -5.63
N ASN A 49 -1.53 15.37 -6.92
CA ASN A 49 -2.15 16.54 -7.53
C ASN A 49 -3.19 16.12 -8.56
N VAL A 50 -4.14 15.30 -8.14
CA VAL A 50 -5.27 14.87 -8.98
C VAL A 50 -6.53 15.52 -8.44
N PRO A 51 -7.08 16.56 -9.09
CA PRO A 51 -8.30 17.19 -8.59
C PRO A 51 -9.45 16.19 -8.48
N PRO A 52 -10.25 16.20 -7.41
CA PRO A 52 -10.21 17.18 -6.30
C PRO A 52 -9.19 16.84 -5.20
N ILE A 53 -8.41 15.77 -5.35
CA ILE A 53 -7.45 15.34 -4.33
C ILE A 53 -6.12 16.05 -4.57
N MET A 54 -5.82 17.03 -3.72
CA MET A 54 -4.54 17.72 -3.71
C MET A 54 -3.95 17.60 -2.31
N SER A 55 -3.27 16.49 -2.06
CA SER A 55 -2.79 16.16 -0.73
C SER A 55 -1.48 15.39 -0.81
N ASN A 56 -0.80 15.33 0.33
CA ASN A 56 0.39 14.53 0.50
C ASN A 56 0.00 13.05 0.73
N LEU A 57 0.72 12.14 0.13
CA LEU A 57 0.43 10.70 0.26
C LEU A 57 0.46 10.24 1.72
N CYS A 58 1.40 10.76 2.52
CA CYS A 58 1.46 10.43 3.94
C CYS A 58 0.15 10.78 4.66
N SER A 59 -0.38 11.98 4.43
CA SER A 59 -1.62 12.40 5.07
C SER A 59 -2.80 11.51 4.66
N ILE A 60 -2.85 11.10 3.40
CA ILE A 60 -3.88 10.18 2.90
C ILE A 60 -3.78 8.83 3.61
N LEU A 61 -2.57 8.26 3.69
CA LEU A 61 -2.36 6.97 4.35
C LEU A 61 -2.60 7.05 5.85
N ALA A 62 -2.34 8.20 6.46
CA ALA A 62 -2.63 8.44 7.86
C ALA A 62 -4.13 8.59 8.16
N GLY A 63 -4.97 8.69 7.13
CA GLY A 63 -6.43 8.71 7.28
C GLY A 63 -7.09 10.06 7.04
N GLU A 64 -6.39 11.02 6.44
CA GLU A 64 -6.96 12.33 6.15
C GLU A 64 -7.78 12.30 4.87
N ILE A 65 -9.09 12.46 5.01
CA ILE A 65 -9.99 12.53 3.86
C ILE A 65 -10.07 13.96 3.34
N SER A 66 -10.16 14.92 4.26
CA SER A 66 -10.11 16.35 3.95
C SER A 66 -9.56 17.09 5.15
N ALA A 67 -8.55 17.92 4.92
CA ALA A 67 -7.98 18.71 6.01
C ALA A 67 -8.97 19.81 6.45
N PRO A 68 -9.30 19.91 7.75
CA PRO A 68 -10.04 21.05 8.24
C PRO A 68 -9.26 22.35 7.98
N SER A 69 -9.97 23.41 7.62
CA SER A 69 -9.36 24.70 7.37
C SER A 69 -8.59 25.19 8.60
N GLY A 70 -7.35 25.62 8.40
CA GLY A 70 -6.50 26.14 9.47
C GLY A 70 -5.76 25.09 10.29
N MET A 71 -5.91 23.80 10.00
CA MET A 71 -5.17 22.74 10.68
C MET A 71 -4.01 22.23 9.82
N PRO A 72 -2.86 21.91 10.42
CA PRO A 72 -1.77 21.30 9.67
C PRO A 72 -2.16 19.91 9.15
N PRO A 73 -1.56 19.43 8.06
CA PRO A 73 -1.77 18.07 7.58
C PRO A 73 -1.48 17.03 8.66
N LEU A 74 -2.15 15.88 8.59
CA LEU A 74 -2.03 14.83 9.61
C LEU A 74 -0.58 14.44 9.91
N CYS A 75 0.24 14.29 8.87
CA CYS A 75 1.63 13.87 9.07
C CYS A 75 2.51 14.93 9.74
N GLN A 76 2.02 16.15 9.90
CA GLN A 76 2.68 17.20 10.67
C GLN A 76 2.15 17.28 12.11
N ARG A 77 1.15 16.46 12.45
CA ARG A 77 0.60 16.36 13.81
C ARG A 77 1.17 15.14 14.53
N PRO A 78 1.08 15.10 15.88
CA PRO A 78 1.54 13.93 16.63
C PRO A 78 0.90 12.63 16.13
N ARG A 79 1.68 11.55 16.14
CA ARG A 79 1.26 10.27 15.58
C ARG A 79 0.03 9.68 16.27
N ASP A 80 -0.16 9.94 17.54
CA ASP A 80 -1.34 9.48 18.27
C ASP A 80 -2.66 10.06 17.74
N GLU A 81 -2.59 11.17 16.99
CA GLU A 81 -3.76 11.76 16.34
C GLU A 81 -4.08 11.15 14.96
N TRP A 82 -3.24 10.29 14.44
CA TRP A 82 -3.46 9.69 13.12
C TRP A 82 -4.49 8.56 13.22
N PRO A 83 -5.63 8.63 12.49
CA PRO A 83 -6.61 7.55 12.46
C PRO A 83 -6.03 6.23 11.95
N SER A 84 -5.12 6.30 10.96
CA SER A 84 -4.41 5.13 10.43
C SER A 84 -2.92 5.30 10.72
N LYS A 85 -2.40 4.48 11.62
CA LYS A 85 -1.00 4.53 12.00
C LYS A 85 -0.19 3.52 11.19
N PRO A 86 1.11 3.79 10.97
CA PRO A 86 1.99 2.80 10.37
C PRO A 86 1.95 1.48 11.16
N ASP A 87 1.98 0.39 10.44
CA ASP A 87 1.88 -0.97 11.01
C ASP A 87 3.12 -1.80 10.71
N SER A 88 4.14 -1.21 10.12
CA SER A 88 5.29 -1.92 9.59
C SER A 88 6.58 -1.17 9.88
N ILE A 89 7.68 -1.91 9.84
CA ILE A 89 9.01 -1.33 9.93
C ILE A 89 9.84 -1.76 8.72
N CYS A 90 10.41 -0.79 8.04
CA CYS A 90 11.33 -1.00 6.92
C CYS A 90 12.75 -0.63 7.35
N GLU A 91 13.66 -1.56 7.13
CA GLU A 91 15.09 -1.43 7.41
C GLU A 91 15.87 -1.75 6.13
N ALA A 92 17.19 -1.64 6.17
CA ALA A 92 18.05 -1.99 5.05
C ALA A 92 17.88 -3.45 4.60
N SER A 93 17.54 -4.35 5.54
CA SER A 93 17.31 -5.77 5.28
C SER A 93 15.94 -6.09 4.69
N GLY A 94 15.01 -5.14 4.67
CA GLY A 94 13.65 -5.32 4.17
C GLY A 94 12.59 -4.78 5.11
N CYS A 95 11.34 -5.04 4.78
CA CYS A 95 10.19 -4.56 5.55
C CYS A 95 9.47 -5.71 6.23
N ARG A 96 8.96 -5.45 7.44
CA ARG A 96 8.18 -6.39 8.22
C ARG A 96 6.96 -5.68 8.79
N ALA A 97 5.82 -6.37 8.82
CA ALA A 97 4.57 -5.82 9.31
C ALA A 97 4.18 -6.46 10.65
N ASN A 98 3.43 -5.70 11.45
CA ASN A 98 2.71 -6.28 12.57
C ASN A 98 1.59 -7.16 12.02
N VAL A 99 1.51 -8.39 12.52
CA VAL A 99 0.50 -9.36 12.12
C VAL A 99 -0.27 -9.78 13.36
N GLU A 100 -1.60 -9.81 13.25
CA GLU A 100 -2.47 -10.24 14.34
C GLU A 100 -2.11 -11.65 14.79
N GLY A 101 -2.01 -11.86 16.10
CA GLY A 101 -1.65 -13.15 16.67
C GLY A 101 -0.14 -13.42 16.75
N MET A 102 0.69 -12.51 16.24
CA MET A 102 2.15 -12.62 16.26
C MET A 102 2.75 -11.52 17.15
N PRO A 103 3.97 -11.72 17.69
CA PRO A 103 4.63 -10.66 18.43
C PRO A 103 4.78 -9.40 17.58
N GLN A 104 4.57 -8.25 18.19
CA GLN A 104 4.66 -6.96 17.52
C GLN A 104 6.11 -6.68 17.11
N VAL A 105 6.35 -6.33 15.85
CA VAL A 105 7.68 -6.00 15.33
C VAL A 105 8.04 -4.54 15.51
N CYS A 106 7.03 -3.68 15.67
CA CYS A 106 7.22 -2.25 15.93
C CYS A 106 5.98 -1.68 16.62
N ASN A 107 6.16 -0.51 17.24
CA ASN A 107 5.05 0.21 17.87
C ASN A 107 4.49 1.24 16.90
N PRO A 108 3.19 1.16 16.54
CA PRO A 108 2.58 2.10 15.59
C PRO A 108 2.72 3.57 15.98
N THR A 109 2.76 3.86 17.28
CA THR A 109 2.84 5.25 17.77
C THR A 109 4.28 5.77 17.81
N THR A 110 5.27 4.91 18.00
CA THR A 110 6.65 5.36 18.29
C THR A 110 7.67 5.01 17.21
N ASN A 111 7.69 3.79 16.68
CA ASN A 111 8.80 3.36 15.83
C ASN A 111 8.40 2.63 14.54
N CYS A 112 7.14 2.28 14.33
CA CYS A 112 6.72 1.84 13.01
C CYS A 112 6.94 2.98 12.00
N ASN A 113 7.53 2.67 10.86
CA ASN A 113 7.91 3.70 9.88
C ASN A 113 7.32 3.47 8.49
N ALA A 114 6.41 2.52 8.36
CA ALA A 114 5.82 2.19 7.06
C ALA A 114 4.41 1.63 7.20
N TRP A 115 3.65 1.70 6.11
CA TRP A 115 2.37 1.00 5.96
C TRP A 115 2.54 -0.16 5.00
N ARG A 116 1.93 -1.30 5.35
CA ARG A 116 1.78 -2.41 4.42
C ARG A 116 0.52 -2.19 3.61
N LEU A 117 0.66 -2.21 2.29
CA LEU A 117 -0.45 -2.09 1.36
C LEU A 117 -0.61 -3.41 0.61
N SER A 118 -1.85 -3.84 0.45
CA SER A 118 -2.16 -5.01 -0.36
C SER A 118 -3.23 -4.66 -1.37
N ALA A 119 -3.14 -5.27 -2.55
CA ALA A 119 -4.10 -5.06 -3.62
C ALA A 119 -4.34 -6.35 -4.39
N GLN A 120 -5.57 -6.53 -4.81
CA GLN A 120 -5.92 -7.60 -5.73
C GLN A 120 -5.58 -7.18 -7.15
N PHE A 121 -5.15 -8.11 -7.96
CA PHE A 121 -4.82 -7.84 -9.35
C PHE A 121 -5.29 -8.93 -10.28
N ALA A 122 -5.47 -8.56 -11.54
CA ALA A 122 -5.62 -9.47 -12.65
C ALA A 122 -4.67 -9.00 -13.76
N ALA A 123 -4.02 -9.94 -14.43
CA ALA A 123 -3.09 -9.61 -15.49
C ALA A 123 -3.28 -10.59 -16.65
N VAL A 124 -3.21 -10.06 -17.86
CA VAL A 124 -3.27 -10.83 -19.10
C VAL A 124 -1.86 -10.94 -19.65
N GLY A 125 -1.42 -12.17 -19.91
CA GLY A 125 -0.15 -12.40 -20.55
C GLY A 125 -0.18 -11.89 -21.99
N ILE A 126 0.93 -11.28 -22.41
CA ILE A 126 1.13 -10.82 -23.78
C ILE A 126 1.93 -11.91 -24.51
N ASP A 127 1.37 -12.40 -25.61
CA ASP A 127 2.08 -13.32 -26.49
C ASP A 127 3.02 -12.51 -27.38
N ILE A 128 4.31 -12.54 -27.05
CA ILE A 128 5.33 -11.85 -27.83
C ILE A 128 5.83 -12.83 -28.88
N ARG A 129 5.56 -12.54 -30.13
CA ARG A 129 6.09 -13.27 -31.28
C ARG A 129 7.25 -12.50 -31.89
N ASP A 130 8.33 -13.19 -32.02
CA ASP A 130 9.51 -12.68 -32.73
C ASP A 130 9.26 -12.66 -34.24
#